data_a1a37f145096ed053502ecffd2c53785
#
_entry.id   a1a37f145096ed053502ecffd2c53785
#
_cell.length_a   1.000
_cell.length_b   1.000
_cell.length_c   1.000
_cell.angle_alpha   90.00
_cell.angle_beta   90.00
_cell.angle_gamma   90.00
#
_symmetry.space_group_name_H-M   'P 1'
#
loop_
_entity.id
_entity.type
_entity.pdbx_description
1 polymer ?
#
loop_
_entity_poly.entity_id
_entity_poly.type
_entity_poly.pdbx_seq_one_letter_code
_entity_poly.pdbx_strand_id
1 'polypeptide(L)'
;MENDKIIIKKTQPRVLRILLLILIPVLLVIFIFIYIIFLVPVIQEMTSANKIEITNNKELKKDASYKNQIGLMKKDIQLLSNKYNVYTSGQSYIVVNTTDNRFYLYKNKKLIREGFCSTGKLTMLKTEKGDKVWVFKTPKGKRWIHGKITNPSWNRPDWSFIEEGLPVPKKDDPSRWESGVLGDYAMSMGDGYLIHGTIYKRFLGMPVTHGCIRLNDEDLEIVYNTLSIGSKVYIF
;
A
#
# COMPACT_ATOMS: atom_id res chain seq x y z
N MET A 1 -16.11 -79.42 27.50
CA MET A 1 -15.12 -78.38 27.35
C MET A 1 -15.86 -77.09 26.99
N GLU A 2 -16.11 -76.32 28.02
CA GLU A 2 -16.91 -75.06 27.96
C GLU A 2 -15.97 -73.91 27.69
N ASN A 3 -16.25 -73.21 26.61
CA ASN A 3 -15.41 -72.03 26.19
C ASN A 3 -15.94 -70.78 26.89
N ASP A 4 -15.32 -70.39 27.99
CA ASP A 4 -15.51 -69.08 28.61
C ASP A 4 -15.03 -67.98 27.77
N LYS A 5 -15.93 -67.18 27.12
CA LYS A 5 -15.64 -65.93 26.44
C LYS A 5 -15.43 -64.82 27.48
N ILE A 6 -14.18 -64.42 27.67
CA ILE A 6 -13.83 -63.27 28.48
C ILE A 6 -14.31 -61.99 27.76
N ILE A 7 -15.37 -61.39 28.26
CA ILE A 7 -15.86 -60.07 27.81
C ILE A 7 -15.05 -58.99 28.53
N ILE A 8 -14.05 -58.41 27.85
CA ILE A 8 -13.30 -57.24 28.36
C ILE A 8 -14.19 -56.01 28.22
N LYS A 9 -14.81 -55.59 29.30
CA LYS A 9 -15.58 -54.36 29.40
C LYS A 9 -14.58 -53.18 29.51
N LYS A 10 -14.32 -52.53 28.40
CA LYS A 10 -13.42 -51.35 28.30
C LYS A 10 -14.09 -50.16 29.00
N THR A 11 -13.88 -50.00 30.32
CA THR A 11 -14.33 -48.85 31.09
C THR A 11 -13.49 -47.65 30.73
N GLN A 12 -14.08 -46.68 30.08
CA GLN A 12 -13.42 -45.39 29.83
C GLN A 12 -13.07 -44.73 31.18
N PRO A 13 -11.84 -44.23 31.35
CA PRO A 13 -11.44 -43.65 32.64
C PRO A 13 -12.34 -42.46 32.97
N ARG A 14 -12.85 -42.36 34.20
CA ARG A 14 -13.73 -41.26 34.67
C ARG A 14 -13.17 -39.88 34.35
N VAL A 15 -11.87 -39.73 34.38
CA VAL A 15 -11.14 -38.51 34.03
C VAL A 15 -11.41 -38.06 32.58
N LEU A 16 -11.43 -38.97 31.60
CA LEU A 16 -11.70 -38.67 30.20
C LEU A 16 -13.13 -38.13 29.99
N ARG A 17 -14.11 -38.68 30.71
CA ARG A 17 -15.51 -38.19 30.66
C ARG A 17 -15.66 -36.80 31.26
N ILE A 18 -14.97 -36.50 32.37
CA ILE A 18 -14.98 -35.17 32.98
C ILE A 18 -14.29 -34.16 32.06
N LEU A 19 -13.16 -34.52 31.44
CA LEU A 19 -12.45 -33.68 30.47
C LEU A 19 -13.32 -33.36 29.24
N LEU A 20 -14.05 -34.35 28.71
CA LEU A 20 -14.98 -34.14 27.59
C LEU A 20 -16.17 -33.26 27.97
N LEU A 21 -16.70 -33.40 29.20
CA LEU A 21 -17.81 -32.58 29.71
C LEU A 21 -17.45 -31.10 29.88
N ILE A 22 -16.16 -30.78 30.08
CA ILE A 22 -15.67 -29.41 30.17
C ILE A 22 -15.23 -28.89 28.78
N LEU A 23 -14.53 -29.70 27.99
CA LEU A 23 -13.97 -29.32 26.71
C LEU A 23 -15.05 -29.02 25.66
N ILE A 24 -16.11 -29.83 25.60
CA ILE A 24 -17.19 -29.65 24.63
C ILE A 24 -17.89 -28.29 24.77
N PRO A 25 -18.35 -27.84 25.94
CA PRO A 25 -19.00 -26.54 26.09
C PRO A 25 -18.02 -25.40 25.83
N VAL A 26 -16.74 -25.52 26.18
CA VAL A 26 -15.72 -24.49 25.85
C VAL A 26 -15.52 -24.35 24.33
N LEU A 27 -15.40 -25.48 23.64
CA LEU A 27 -15.30 -25.47 22.17
C LEU A 27 -16.55 -24.89 21.50
N LEU A 28 -17.73 -25.19 22.07
CA LEU A 28 -19.01 -24.67 21.57
C LEU A 28 -19.11 -23.16 21.76
N VAL A 29 -18.66 -22.61 22.90
CA VAL A 29 -18.59 -21.16 23.12
C VAL A 29 -17.62 -20.50 22.14
N ILE A 30 -16.44 -21.07 21.92
CA ILE A 30 -15.46 -20.58 20.96
C ILE A 30 -16.05 -20.60 19.54
N PHE A 31 -16.74 -21.68 19.16
CA PHE A 31 -17.39 -21.80 17.86
C PHE A 31 -18.48 -20.75 17.66
N ILE A 32 -19.33 -20.52 18.68
CA ILE A 32 -20.36 -19.46 18.64
C ILE A 32 -19.71 -18.08 18.50
N PHE A 33 -18.60 -17.84 19.19
CA PHE A 33 -17.89 -16.56 19.11
C PHE A 33 -17.31 -16.33 17.72
N ILE A 34 -16.69 -17.34 17.12
CA ILE A 34 -16.22 -17.31 15.74
C ILE A 34 -17.37 -17.09 14.76
N TYR A 35 -18.49 -17.78 14.95
CA TYR A 35 -19.68 -17.63 14.14
C TYR A 35 -20.20 -16.18 14.15
N ILE A 36 -20.33 -15.58 15.36
CA ILE A 36 -20.82 -14.20 15.51
C ILE A 36 -19.87 -13.19 14.85
N ILE A 37 -18.56 -13.34 15.04
CA ILE A 37 -17.58 -12.36 14.54
C ILE A 37 -17.38 -12.47 13.03
N PHE A 38 -17.35 -13.68 12.47
CA PHE A 38 -16.98 -13.88 11.07
C PHE A 38 -18.19 -14.17 10.17
N LEU A 39 -19.11 -15.00 10.59
CA LEU A 39 -20.20 -15.45 9.70
C LEU A 39 -21.40 -14.50 9.70
N VAL A 40 -21.74 -13.91 10.84
CA VAL A 40 -22.89 -12.99 10.93
C VAL A 40 -22.69 -11.74 10.06
N PRO A 41 -21.53 -11.05 10.05
CA PRO A 41 -21.28 -9.92 9.16
C PRO A 41 -21.35 -10.28 7.68
N VAL A 42 -20.79 -11.43 7.29
CA VAL A 42 -20.84 -11.91 5.89
C VAL A 42 -22.30 -12.19 5.46
N ILE A 43 -23.09 -12.84 6.31
CA ILE A 43 -24.50 -13.08 6.01
C ILE A 43 -25.28 -11.77 5.93
N GLN A 44 -25.00 -10.81 6.83
CA GLN A 44 -25.64 -9.49 6.79
C GLN A 44 -25.29 -8.73 5.53
N GLU A 45 -24.06 -8.79 5.07
CA GLU A 45 -23.61 -8.17 3.82
C GLU A 45 -24.31 -8.83 2.61
N MET A 46 -24.35 -10.15 2.56
CA MET A 46 -25.05 -10.89 1.49
C MET A 46 -26.55 -10.62 1.46
N THR A 47 -27.20 -10.49 2.63
CA THR A 47 -28.64 -10.20 2.70
C THR A 47 -28.95 -8.74 2.44
N SER A 48 -28.07 -7.80 2.79
CA SER A 48 -28.24 -6.38 2.48
C SER A 48 -27.98 -6.09 1.01
N ALA A 49 -27.03 -6.76 0.37
CA ALA A 49 -26.79 -6.66 -1.07
C ALA A 49 -28.00 -7.11 -1.90
N ASN A 50 -28.73 -8.12 -1.43
CA ASN A 50 -29.96 -8.59 -2.10
C ASN A 50 -31.19 -7.69 -1.82
N LYS A 51 -31.10 -6.72 -0.89
CA LYS A 51 -32.21 -5.80 -0.58
C LYS A 51 -32.23 -4.52 -1.42
N ILE A 52 -31.19 -4.27 -2.21
CA ILE A 52 -31.21 -3.19 -3.19
C ILE A 52 -31.80 -3.75 -4.50
N GLU A 53 -33.04 -4.22 -4.48
CA GLU A 53 -33.87 -4.13 -5.68
C GLU A 53 -34.06 -2.63 -5.93
N ILE A 54 -33.32 -2.12 -6.89
CA ILE A 54 -33.65 -0.86 -7.56
C ILE A 54 -34.90 -1.18 -8.37
N THR A 55 -36.04 -1.30 -7.69
CA THR A 55 -37.33 -1.26 -8.33
C THR A 55 -37.36 0.06 -9.05
N ASN A 56 -37.37 -0.01 -10.39
CA ASN A 56 -37.50 1.12 -11.29
C ASN A 56 -38.94 1.69 -11.13
N ASN A 57 -39.24 2.17 -9.95
CA ASN A 57 -40.58 2.51 -9.50
C ASN A 57 -40.87 3.89 -10.05
N LYS A 58 -41.65 3.92 -11.15
CA LYS A 58 -42.14 5.15 -11.79
C LYS A 58 -42.85 6.09 -10.79
N GLU A 59 -43.38 5.54 -9.68
CA GLU A 59 -44.03 6.30 -8.62
C GLU A 59 -43.03 7.06 -7.73
N LEU A 60 -41.90 6.44 -7.34
CA LEU A 60 -40.83 7.10 -6.58
C LEU A 60 -40.28 8.31 -7.36
N LYS A 61 -40.18 8.24 -8.67
CA LYS A 61 -39.70 9.37 -9.49
C LYS A 61 -40.67 10.55 -9.54
N LYS A 62 -41.93 10.35 -9.16
CA LYS A 62 -42.92 11.44 -9.03
C LYS A 62 -42.93 12.09 -7.66
N ASP A 63 -42.35 11.44 -6.63
CA ASP A 63 -42.30 11.99 -5.29
C ASP A 63 -41.43 13.26 -5.25
N ALA A 64 -41.97 14.32 -4.66
CA ALA A 64 -41.30 15.60 -4.51
C ALA A 64 -40.03 15.48 -3.63
N SER A 65 -40.06 14.64 -2.59
CA SER A 65 -38.93 14.36 -1.74
C SER A 65 -37.78 13.67 -2.50
N TYR A 66 -38.10 12.67 -3.31
CA TYR A 66 -37.10 11.99 -4.16
C TYR A 66 -36.48 12.97 -5.17
N LYS A 67 -37.28 13.80 -5.84
CA LYS A 67 -36.77 14.81 -6.78
C LYS A 67 -35.83 15.81 -6.08
N ASN A 68 -36.20 16.25 -4.88
CA ASN A 68 -35.38 17.19 -4.10
C ASN A 68 -34.05 16.53 -3.70
N GLN A 69 -34.06 15.30 -3.17
CA GLN A 69 -32.85 14.56 -2.82
C GLN A 69 -31.93 14.35 -4.02
N ILE A 70 -32.46 13.95 -5.18
CA ILE A 70 -31.68 13.83 -6.42
C ILE A 70 -31.10 15.19 -6.86
N GLY A 71 -31.85 16.27 -6.67
CA GLY A 71 -31.38 17.63 -6.94
C GLY A 71 -30.20 18.02 -6.07
N LEU A 72 -30.27 17.74 -4.76
CA LEU A 72 -29.19 17.97 -3.80
C LEU A 72 -27.95 17.13 -4.14
N MET A 73 -28.12 15.82 -4.39
CA MET A 73 -27.02 14.93 -4.78
C MET A 73 -26.34 15.38 -6.08
N LYS A 74 -27.10 15.81 -7.08
CA LYS A 74 -26.54 16.37 -8.32
C LYS A 74 -25.70 17.62 -8.05
N LYS A 75 -26.18 18.50 -7.18
CA LYS A 75 -25.46 19.70 -6.77
C LYS A 75 -24.15 19.37 -6.06
N ASP A 76 -24.18 18.39 -5.15
CA ASP A 76 -22.98 17.93 -4.44
C ASP A 76 -21.97 17.27 -5.39
N ILE A 77 -22.44 16.43 -6.32
CA ILE A 77 -21.58 15.86 -7.36
C ILE A 77 -20.94 16.96 -8.20
N GLN A 78 -21.69 17.98 -8.58
CA GLN A 78 -21.14 19.09 -9.35
C GLN A 78 -20.09 19.88 -8.58
N LEU A 79 -20.34 20.16 -7.27
CA LEU A 79 -19.38 20.82 -6.41
C LEU A 79 -18.09 20.00 -6.22
N LEU A 80 -18.23 18.68 -5.99
CA LEU A 80 -17.10 17.78 -5.87
C LEU A 80 -16.33 17.65 -7.19
N SER A 81 -17.02 17.58 -8.31
CA SER A 81 -16.42 17.57 -9.64
C SER A 81 -15.63 18.85 -9.92
N ASN A 82 -16.18 20.01 -9.57
CA ASN A 82 -15.48 21.29 -9.71
C ASN A 82 -14.23 21.33 -8.83
N LYS A 83 -14.31 20.93 -7.55
CA LYS A 83 -13.14 20.82 -6.66
C LYS A 83 -12.10 19.88 -7.24
N TYR A 84 -12.51 18.68 -7.68
CA TYR A 84 -11.61 17.72 -8.34
C TYR A 84 -10.91 18.33 -9.54
N ASN A 85 -11.64 19.07 -10.40
CA ASN A 85 -11.08 19.71 -11.58
C ASN A 85 -10.08 20.82 -11.25
N VAL A 86 -10.29 21.56 -10.14
CA VAL A 86 -9.37 22.61 -9.68
C VAL A 86 -8.09 22.02 -9.08
N TYR A 87 -8.23 20.98 -8.25
CA TYR A 87 -7.09 20.42 -7.53
C TYR A 87 -6.30 19.36 -8.30
N THR A 88 -6.92 18.70 -9.30
CA THR A 88 -6.22 17.72 -10.14
C THR A 88 -5.71 18.33 -11.42
N SER A 89 -4.52 17.94 -11.82
CA SER A 89 -3.91 18.37 -13.08
C SER A 89 -4.61 17.72 -14.27
N GLY A 90 -4.85 18.48 -15.34
CA GLY A 90 -5.15 17.90 -16.66
C GLY A 90 -3.95 17.21 -17.29
N GLN A 91 -2.74 17.49 -16.79
CA GLN A 91 -1.50 16.83 -17.18
C GLN A 91 -1.35 15.48 -16.46
N SER A 92 -0.38 14.69 -16.91
CA SER A 92 -0.03 13.43 -16.23
C SER A 92 0.55 13.71 -14.85
N TYR A 93 0.19 12.87 -13.89
CA TYR A 93 0.71 12.91 -12.50
C TYR A 93 0.75 11.51 -11.90
N ILE A 94 1.56 11.36 -10.87
CA ILE A 94 1.64 10.13 -10.09
C ILE A 94 1.22 10.39 -8.64
N VAL A 95 0.52 9.43 -8.06
CA VAL A 95 0.14 9.38 -6.65
C VAL A 95 0.85 8.20 -6.00
N VAL A 96 1.49 8.42 -4.87
CA VAL A 96 2.22 7.39 -4.12
C VAL A 96 1.63 7.28 -2.73
N ASN A 97 1.11 6.10 -2.42
CA ASN A 97 0.67 5.73 -1.08
C ASN A 97 1.82 5.04 -0.35
N THR A 98 2.40 5.71 0.63
CA THR A 98 3.54 5.20 1.41
C THR A 98 3.12 4.17 2.46
N THR A 99 1.83 4.11 2.81
CA THR A 99 1.29 3.12 3.75
C THR A 99 1.21 1.74 3.12
N ASP A 100 0.68 1.68 1.89
CA ASP A 100 0.50 0.43 1.16
C ASP A 100 1.66 0.13 0.19
N ASN A 101 2.62 1.06 0.08
CA ASN A 101 3.72 1.00 -0.89
C ASN A 101 3.22 0.73 -2.31
N ARG A 102 2.24 1.52 -2.73
CA ARG A 102 1.65 1.47 -4.07
C ARG A 102 1.73 2.82 -4.76
N PHE A 103 1.79 2.78 -6.08
CA PHE A 103 1.68 3.98 -6.90
C PHE A 103 0.49 3.88 -7.86
N TYR A 104 -0.01 5.05 -8.27
CA TYR A 104 -1.11 5.21 -9.21
C TYR A 104 -0.73 6.30 -10.20
N LEU A 105 -0.62 5.96 -11.47
CA LEU A 105 -0.26 6.87 -12.55
C LEU A 105 -1.51 7.31 -13.30
N TYR A 106 -1.65 8.60 -13.43
CA TYR A 106 -2.79 9.23 -14.10
C TYR A 106 -2.36 10.02 -15.33
N LYS A 107 -3.15 9.92 -16.39
CA LYS A 107 -3.05 10.77 -17.60
C LYS A 107 -4.44 11.25 -17.95
N ASN A 108 -4.61 12.56 -18.17
CA ASN A 108 -5.92 13.18 -18.45
C ASN A 108 -6.98 12.78 -17.40
N LYS A 109 -6.60 12.74 -16.13
CA LYS A 109 -7.42 12.35 -14.96
C LYS A 109 -7.91 10.90 -14.96
N LYS A 110 -7.47 10.06 -15.90
CA LYS A 110 -7.74 8.62 -15.92
C LYS A 110 -6.55 7.86 -15.35
N LEU A 111 -6.83 6.88 -14.50
CA LEU A 111 -5.83 5.92 -14.05
C LEU A 111 -5.38 5.09 -15.25
N ILE A 112 -4.09 5.07 -15.52
CA ILE A 112 -3.51 4.32 -16.66
C ILE A 112 -2.58 3.20 -16.21
N ARG A 113 -2.01 3.30 -15.02
CA ARG A 113 -1.16 2.25 -14.44
C ARG A 113 -1.20 2.34 -12.92
N GLU A 114 -1.16 1.20 -12.25
CA GLU A 114 -0.91 1.07 -10.82
C GLU A 114 0.02 -0.12 -10.56
N GLY A 115 0.72 -0.08 -9.43
CA GLY A 115 1.64 -1.16 -9.08
C GLY A 115 2.23 -0.98 -7.69
N PHE A 116 3.11 -1.90 -7.34
CA PHE A 116 3.89 -1.80 -6.10
C PHE A 116 5.09 -0.87 -6.30
N CYS A 117 5.40 -0.14 -5.25
CA CYS A 117 6.64 0.64 -5.14
C CYS A 117 7.34 0.34 -3.82
N SER A 118 8.57 0.77 -3.65
CA SER A 118 9.21 0.80 -2.34
C SER A 118 9.44 2.25 -1.93
N THR A 119 9.25 2.52 -0.64
CA THR A 119 9.38 3.86 -0.05
C THR A 119 10.34 3.85 1.16
N GLY A 120 10.54 4.98 1.82
CA GLY A 120 11.46 5.14 2.93
C GLY A 120 11.12 4.27 4.14
N LYS A 121 12.14 3.67 4.74
CA LYS A 121 12.03 2.69 5.84
C LYS A 121 11.70 3.29 7.22
N LEU A 122 11.53 4.60 7.33
CA LEU A 122 11.20 5.32 8.57
C LEU A 122 12.22 5.11 9.71
N THR A 123 13.49 4.95 9.36
CA THR A 123 14.59 4.79 10.32
C THR A 123 15.48 6.02 10.36
N MET A 124 16.32 6.11 11.38
CA MET A 124 17.32 7.16 11.52
C MET A 124 18.70 6.55 11.58
N LEU A 125 19.65 7.18 10.89
CA LEU A 125 21.08 6.93 11.02
C LEU A 125 21.74 8.12 11.72
N LYS A 126 22.57 7.85 12.69
CA LYS A 126 23.37 8.87 13.40
C LYS A 126 24.85 8.51 13.27
N THR A 127 25.71 9.53 13.15
CA THR A 127 27.15 9.34 13.31
C THR A 127 27.48 8.91 14.74
N GLU A 128 28.61 8.28 14.96
CA GLU A 128 29.07 7.90 16.31
C GLU A 128 29.15 9.12 17.25
N LYS A 129 29.55 10.26 16.73
CA LYS A 129 29.64 11.51 17.49
C LYS A 129 28.28 12.20 17.68
N GLY A 130 27.22 11.74 16.98
CA GLY A 130 25.88 12.32 17.05
C GLY A 130 25.73 13.70 16.40
N ASP A 131 26.75 14.18 15.69
CA ASP A 131 26.78 15.49 15.03
C ASP A 131 25.94 15.55 13.75
N LYS A 132 25.66 14.41 13.12
CA LYS A 132 24.78 14.30 11.95
C LYS A 132 23.73 13.23 12.16
N VAL A 133 22.51 13.53 11.70
CA VAL A 133 21.36 12.63 11.74
C VAL A 133 20.68 12.63 10.38
N TRP A 134 20.45 11.47 9.81
CA TRP A 134 19.64 11.27 8.61
C TRP A 134 18.37 10.52 8.95
N VAL A 135 17.24 11.02 8.44
CA VAL A 135 15.92 10.38 8.60
C VAL A 135 15.51 9.81 7.26
N PHE A 136 15.40 8.49 7.18
CA PHE A 136 15.10 7.77 5.95
C PHE A 136 13.60 7.62 5.75
N LYS A 137 12.96 8.67 5.31
CA LYS A 137 11.54 8.70 5.00
C LYS A 137 11.28 9.29 3.62
N THR A 138 10.28 8.79 2.92
CA THR A 138 9.77 9.45 1.72
C THR A 138 8.99 10.70 2.15
N PRO A 139 9.33 11.89 1.63
CA PRO A 139 8.69 13.13 2.05
C PRO A 139 7.26 13.19 1.54
N LYS A 140 6.30 13.31 2.44
CA LYS A 140 4.87 13.44 2.13
C LYS A 140 4.55 14.83 1.58
N GLY A 141 3.45 14.91 0.82
CA GLY A 141 2.95 16.15 0.24
C GLY A 141 3.03 16.17 -1.28
N LYS A 142 2.89 17.37 -1.85
CA LYS A 142 2.97 17.61 -3.29
C LYS A 142 4.39 17.97 -3.69
N ARG A 143 4.93 17.24 -4.67
CA ARG A 143 6.22 17.49 -5.32
C ARG A 143 6.06 17.57 -6.82
N TRP A 144 7.16 17.85 -7.53
CA TRP A 144 7.22 17.96 -8.98
C TRP A 144 8.40 17.17 -9.51
N ILE A 145 8.32 16.72 -10.76
CA ILE A 145 9.45 16.19 -11.49
C ILE A 145 10.31 17.38 -11.95
N HIS A 146 11.53 17.47 -11.44
CA HIS A 146 12.49 18.53 -11.78
C HIS A 146 13.44 18.13 -12.90
N GLY A 147 13.71 16.85 -13.06
CA GLY A 147 14.62 16.34 -14.09
C GLY A 147 14.36 14.87 -14.39
N LYS A 148 14.76 14.44 -15.58
CA LYS A 148 14.66 13.06 -16.07
C LYS A 148 16.02 12.65 -16.62
N ILE A 149 16.47 11.46 -16.26
CA ILE A 149 17.81 10.93 -16.59
C ILE A 149 17.63 9.51 -17.11
N THR A 150 18.32 9.18 -18.19
CA THR A 150 18.49 7.81 -18.71
C THR A 150 19.85 7.28 -18.29
N ASN A 151 19.95 5.98 -18.00
CA ASN A 151 21.16 5.33 -17.50
C ASN A 151 21.82 6.10 -16.34
N PRO A 152 21.07 6.37 -15.25
CA PRO A 152 21.56 7.20 -14.17
C PRO A 152 22.68 6.50 -13.40
N SER A 153 23.73 7.25 -13.03
CA SER A 153 24.72 6.83 -12.03
C SER A 153 24.36 7.43 -10.68
N TRP A 154 24.46 6.64 -9.64
CA TRP A 154 24.19 7.07 -8.28
C TRP A 154 25.43 7.70 -7.65
N ASN A 155 25.34 8.96 -7.29
CA ASN A 155 26.36 9.58 -6.43
C ASN A 155 26.03 9.25 -4.99
N ARG A 156 26.81 8.35 -4.39
CA ARG A 156 26.62 7.85 -3.04
C ARG A 156 26.82 8.99 -2.02
N PRO A 157 25.79 9.30 -1.22
CA PRO A 157 25.90 10.30 -0.15
C PRO A 157 26.69 9.75 1.04
N ASP A 158 27.16 10.64 1.93
CA ASP A 158 27.95 10.28 3.11
C ASP A 158 27.30 9.16 3.95
N TRP A 159 25.97 9.23 4.14
CA TRP A 159 25.25 8.25 4.94
C TRP A 159 25.36 6.82 4.41
N SER A 160 25.53 6.62 3.10
CA SER A 160 25.64 5.26 2.55
C SER A 160 26.94 4.57 2.96
N PHE A 161 28.03 5.32 3.07
CA PHE A 161 29.30 4.80 3.56
C PHE A 161 29.25 4.55 5.07
N ILE A 162 28.64 5.47 5.83
CA ILE A 162 28.48 5.34 7.29
C ILE A 162 27.61 4.14 7.65
N GLU A 163 26.51 3.91 6.92
CA GLU A 163 25.62 2.76 7.13
C GLU A 163 26.34 1.42 6.89
N GLU A 164 27.29 1.40 5.95
CA GLU A 164 28.13 0.23 5.62
C GLU A 164 29.37 0.10 6.55
N GLY A 165 29.58 1.03 7.47
CA GLY A 165 30.78 1.06 8.32
C GLY A 165 32.07 1.41 7.57
N LEU A 166 31.96 2.07 6.41
CA LEU A 166 33.07 2.46 5.56
C LEU A 166 33.49 3.92 5.83
N PRO A 167 34.77 4.26 5.61
CA PRO A 167 35.22 5.65 5.66
C PRO A 167 34.54 6.44 4.52
N VAL A 168 34.11 7.67 4.85
CA VAL A 168 33.46 8.56 3.86
C VAL A 168 34.51 9.18 2.93
N PRO A 169 34.50 8.88 1.63
CA PRO A 169 35.45 9.46 0.66
C PRO A 169 35.23 10.96 0.46
N LYS A 170 36.18 11.65 -0.15
CA LYS A 170 36.02 13.04 -0.60
C LYS A 170 34.87 13.18 -1.59
N LYS A 171 34.29 14.39 -1.70
CA LYS A 171 33.09 14.63 -2.56
C LYS A 171 33.31 14.33 -4.04
N ASP A 172 34.52 14.52 -4.53
CA ASP A 172 34.95 14.33 -5.91
C ASP A 172 35.57 12.94 -6.18
N ASP A 173 35.60 12.08 -5.17
CA ASP A 173 36.18 10.75 -5.28
C ASP A 173 35.35 9.87 -6.24
N PRO A 174 35.98 9.23 -7.25
CA PRO A 174 35.28 8.33 -8.18
C PRO A 174 34.54 7.17 -7.50
N SER A 175 34.99 6.71 -6.34
CA SER A 175 34.36 5.63 -5.56
C SER A 175 32.95 5.95 -5.06
N ARG A 176 32.55 7.23 -5.15
CA ARG A 176 31.17 7.65 -4.83
C ARG A 176 30.17 7.33 -5.92
N TRP A 177 30.64 7.02 -7.13
CA TRP A 177 29.74 6.81 -8.27
C TRP A 177 29.48 5.32 -8.49
N GLU A 178 28.22 4.95 -8.52
CA GLU A 178 27.78 3.59 -8.74
C GLU A 178 26.74 3.55 -9.88
N SER A 179 27.01 2.74 -10.90
CA SER A 179 26.15 2.60 -12.06
C SER A 179 25.26 1.37 -11.96
N GLY A 180 24.07 1.41 -12.59
CA GLY A 180 23.14 0.30 -12.68
C GLY A 180 22.23 0.10 -11.48
N VAL A 181 22.54 0.66 -10.30
CA VAL A 181 21.73 0.45 -9.08
C VAL A 181 20.39 1.20 -9.10
N LEU A 182 20.26 2.24 -9.93
CA LEU A 182 19.06 3.04 -10.08
C LEU A 182 18.14 2.56 -11.21
N GLY A 183 18.50 1.50 -11.93
CA GLY A 183 17.81 1.05 -13.14
C GLY A 183 18.05 1.95 -14.34
N ASP A 184 17.28 1.77 -15.40
CA ASP A 184 17.48 2.44 -16.69
C ASP A 184 17.05 3.93 -16.70
N TYR A 185 16.19 4.31 -15.75
CA TYR A 185 15.61 5.65 -15.67
C TYR A 185 15.58 6.18 -14.24
N ALA A 186 15.76 7.50 -14.11
CA ALA A 186 15.52 8.21 -12.86
C ALA A 186 14.82 9.54 -13.10
N MET A 187 13.96 9.94 -12.17
CA MET A 187 13.26 11.22 -12.18
C MET A 187 13.49 11.92 -10.85
N SER A 188 14.03 13.14 -10.89
CA SER A 188 14.30 13.94 -9.68
C SER A 188 13.02 14.62 -9.18
N MET A 189 12.79 14.54 -7.86
CA MET A 189 11.71 15.24 -7.15
C MET A 189 12.21 16.39 -6.27
N GLY A 190 13.48 16.78 -6.41
CA GLY A 190 14.15 17.75 -5.55
C GLY A 190 14.70 17.13 -4.25
N ASP A 191 15.53 17.88 -3.56
CA ASP A 191 16.14 17.51 -2.26
C ASP A 191 16.87 16.15 -2.25
N GLY A 192 17.37 15.70 -3.41
CA GLY A 192 18.04 14.40 -3.56
C GLY A 192 17.08 13.19 -3.66
N TYR A 193 15.78 13.39 -3.67
CA TYR A 193 14.81 12.32 -3.81
C TYR A 193 14.52 11.99 -5.27
N LEU A 194 14.47 10.70 -5.59
CA LEU A 194 14.25 10.19 -6.93
C LEU A 194 13.07 9.21 -6.97
N ILE A 195 12.45 9.12 -8.15
CA ILE A 195 11.71 7.93 -8.59
C ILE A 195 12.64 7.21 -9.55
N HIS A 196 12.98 5.93 -9.29
CA HIS A 196 13.98 5.19 -10.03
C HIS A 196 13.72 3.68 -10.00
N GLY A 197 14.49 2.90 -10.73
CA GLY A 197 14.44 1.44 -10.72
C GLY A 197 15.10 0.80 -9.51
N THR A 198 15.20 -0.52 -9.53
CA THR A 198 15.88 -1.28 -8.48
C THR A 198 16.39 -2.62 -8.98
N ILE A 199 17.59 -2.97 -8.56
CA ILE A 199 18.12 -4.33 -8.70
C ILE A 199 17.50 -5.31 -7.68
N TYR A 200 16.85 -4.79 -6.62
CA TYR A 200 16.27 -5.55 -5.53
C TYR A 200 14.74 -5.68 -5.68
N LYS A 201 14.28 -6.27 -6.80
CA LYS A 201 12.85 -6.40 -7.15
C LYS A 201 12.00 -7.11 -6.10
N ARG A 202 12.60 -8.05 -5.33
CA ARG A 202 11.93 -8.80 -4.25
C ARG A 202 11.40 -7.94 -3.09
N PHE A 203 11.89 -6.71 -2.97
CA PHE A 203 11.48 -5.79 -1.91
C PHE A 203 10.43 -4.76 -2.35
N LEU A 204 9.94 -4.84 -3.59
CA LEU A 204 8.84 -3.98 -4.03
C LEU A 204 7.58 -4.27 -3.20
N GLY A 205 6.88 -3.21 -2.84
CA GLY A 205 5.75 -3.26 -1.89
C GLY A 205 6.16 -3.07 -0.42
N MET A 206 7.46 -2.86 -0.14
CA MET A 206 7.98 -2.72 1.23
C MET A 206 8.65 -1.35 1.44
N PRO A 207 8.59 -0.79 2.67
CA PRO A 207 9.29 0.45 3.05
C PRO A 207 10.75 0.16 3.38
N VAL A 208 11.60 0.06 2.36
CA VAL A 208 13.01 -0.36 2.50
C VAL A 208 14.02 0.65 1.95
N THR A 209 13.57 1.80 1.46
CA THR A 209 14.48 2.80 0.87
C THR A 209 14.93 3.84 1.90
N HIS A 210 15.87 4.68 1.49
CA HIS A 210 16.31 5.83 2.28
C HIS A 210 15.48 7.11 1.99
N GLY A 211 14.36 6.95 1.27
CA GLY A 211 13.43 8.04 0.97
C GLY A 211 13.04 8.14 -0.52
N CYS A 212 13.86 7.61 -1.43
CA CYS A 212 13.49 7.48 -2.84
C CYS A 212 12.33 6.51 -3.04
N ILE A 213 11.66 6.61 -4.18
CA ILE A 213 10.60 5.73 -4.61
C ILE A 213 11.17 4.77 -5.65
N ARG A 214 11.12 3.46 -5.38
CA ARG A 214 11.59 2.43 -6.33
C ARG A 214 10.43 1.78 -7.03
N LEU A 215 10.56 1.58 -8.32
CA LEU A 215 9.62 0.87 -9.18
C LEU A 215 10.32 -0.33 -9.84
N ASN A 216 9.56 -1.30 -10.33
CA ASN A 216 10.09 -2.30 -11.24
C ASN A 216 10.37 -1.67 -12.61
N ASP A 217 11.08 -2.38 -13.48
CA ASP A 217 11.56 -1.81 -14.75
C ASP A 217 10.41 -1.45 -15.69
N GLU A 218 9.39 -2.32 -15.81
CA GLU A 218 8.23 -2.08 -16.67
C GLU A 218 7.42 -0.87 -16.22
N ASP A 219 7.11 -0.78 -14.92
CA ASP A 219 6.38 0.33 -14.35
C ASP A 219 7.18 1.63 -14.44
N LEU A 220 8.50 1.56 -14.22
CA LEU A 220 9.39 2.69 -14.30
C LEU A 220 9.40 3.27 -15.71
N GLU A 221 9.52 2.44 -16.74
CA GLU A 221 9.51 2.86 -18.13
C GLU A 221 8.20 3.57 -18.50
N ILE A 222 7.05 2.99 -18.10
CA ILE A 222 5.72 3.58 -18.34
C ILE A 222 5.60 4.92 -17.61
N VAL A 223 6.02 5.01 -16.35
CA VAL A 223 5.97 6.24 -15.54
C VAL A 223 6.90 7.28 -16.15
N TYR A 224 8.13 6.90 -16.52
CA TYR A 224 9.10 7.78 -17.13
C TYR A 224 8.59 8.37 -18.46
N ASN A 225 8.04 7.54 -19.34
CA ASN A 225 7.52 7.97 -20.62
C ASN A 225 6.24 8.82 -20.51
N THR A 226 5.48 8.66 -19.43
CA THR A 226 4.21 9.38 -19.21
C THR A 226 4.41 10.72 -18.53
N LEU A 227 5.31 10.81 -17.54
CA LEU A 227 5.57 12.05 -16.80
C LEU A 227 6.57 12.93 -17.53
N SER A 228 6.31 14.23 -17.52
CA SER A 228 7.20 15.27 -18.01
C SER A 228 7.81 16.06 -16.85
N ILE A 229 8.86 16.83 -17.13
CA ILE A 229 9.34 17.85 -16.17
C ILE A 229 8.17 18.78 -15.83
N GLY A 230 7.98 19.08 -14.56
CA GLY A 230 6.83 19.82 -14.03
C GLY A 230 5.60 18.97 -13.70
N SER A 231 5.58 17.67 -14.05
CA SER A 231 4.52 16.76 -13.61
C SER A 231 4.46 16.67 -12.09
N LYS A 232 3.26 16.58 -11.54
CA LYS A 232 3.02 16.54 -10.10
C LYS A 232 3.20 15.12 -9.56
N VAL A 233 3.79 15.04 -8.37
CA VAL A 233 3.94 13.84 -7.58
C VAL A 233 3.24 14.08 -6.25
N TYR A 234 2.19 13.34 -5.96
CA TYR A 234 1.47 13.39 -4.69
C TYR A 234 1.86 12.21 -3.82
N ILE A 235 2.35 12.46 -2.61
CA ILE A 235 2.84 11.43 -1.68
C ILE A 235 2.08 11.55 -0.35
N PHE A 236 1.45 10.49 0.12
CA PHE A 236 0.68 10.45 1.36
C PHE A 236 0.90 9.16 2.17
#